data_7b5016ea9958c5c893fb8c7390c3d416
#
_entry.id   7b5016ea9958c5c893fb8c7390c3d416
#
_cell.length_a   1.000
_cell.length_b   1.000
_cell.length_c   1.000
_cell.angle_alpha   90.00
_cell.angle_beta   90.00
_cell.angle_gamma   90.00
#
_symmetry.space_group_name_H-M   'P 1'
#
loop_
_entity.id
_entity.type
_entity.pdbx_description
1 polymer ?
#
loop_
_entity_poly.entity_id
_entity_poly.type
_entity_poly.pdbx_seq_one_letter_code
_entity_poly.pdbx_strand_id
1 'polypeptide(L)'
;NIFPLRHKATDLDGKELPYSSEPRFKTNASNSKVKKLLYCAFYAPGMYEKWDTYGNRFYMDYSAYTDEEIRDGFRTFYENQHWWHGKDKYHHIDLQQLAEDMIANGKRLMCGFGNEYSMGGIVVNEKFETDIPGLYAAGEVTGGLFGAFRSGDGLTEMLANGLTAGKNAAVYAKNAADLEPANLDKAEEFLVGPRKKSQGVSAIEAWKKLEQISEEGFGFVRDGRRLQLAYDHI
;
A
#
# COMPACT_ATOMS: atom_id res chain seq x y z
N ASN A 1 -5.66 11.37 13.91
CA ASN A 1 -4.58 12.27 13.46
C ASN A 1 -3.25 11.64 13.85
N ILE A 2 -2.55 11.12 12.88
CA ILE A 2 -1.19 10.58 13.08
C ILE A 2 -0.22 11.75 13.30
N PHE A 3 -0.52 12.89 12.73
CA PHE A 3 0.24 14.13 12.88
C PHE A 3 -0.65 15.22 13.46
N PRO A 4 -0.23 15.94 14.51
CA PRO A 4 -1.08 16.95 15.17
C PRO A 4 -1.35 18.16 14.29
N LEU A 5 -0.47 18.43 13.31
CA LEU A 5 -0.59 19.57 12.41
C LEU A 5 -1.44 19.20 11.19
N ARG A 6 -2.30 20.12 10.79
CA ARG A 6 -3.02 20.01 9.51
C ARG A 6 -2.15 20.57 8.40
N HIS A 7 -2.12 19.88 7.27
CA HIS A 7 -1.38 20.29 6.09
C HIS A 7 -2.31 20.51 4.91
N LYS A 8 -1.82 21.21 3.92
CA LYS A 8 -2.37 21.22 2.57
C LYS A 8 -1.58 20.25 1.72
N ALA A 9 -2.23 19.58 0.78
CA ALA A 9 -1.52 18.85 -0.26
C ALA A 9 -1.38 19.75 -1.49
N THR A 10 -0.16 19.92 -1.98
CA THR A 10 0.13 20.72 -3.16
C THR A 10 0.86 19.88 -4.20
N ASP A 11 0.72 20.24 -5.47
CA ASP A 11 1.59 19.73 -6.52
C ASP A 11 3.03 20.28 -6.37
N LEU A 12 3.94 19.88 -7.25
CA LEU A 12 5.34 20.28 -7.16
C LEU A 12 5.55 21.76 -7.45
N ASP A 13 4.59 22.43 -8.09
CA ASP A 13 4.58 23.87 -8.36
C ASP A 13 3.99 24.68 -7.18
N GLY A 14 3.51 24.01 -6.13
CA GLY A 14 2.93 24.63 -4.93
C GLY A 14 1.44 24.94 -5.06
N LYS A 15 0.79 24.52 -6.14
CA LYS A 15 -0.66 24.66 -6.29
C LYS A 15 -1.39 23.61 -5.46
N GLU A 16 -2.37 24.03 -4.67
CA GLU A 16 -3.19 23.10 -3.87
C GLU A 16 -3.88 22.06 -4.76
N LEU A 17 -3.74 20.80 -4.38
CA LEU A 17 -4.39 19.68 -5.06
C LEU A 17 -5.88 19.69 -4.78
N PRO A 18 -6.71 19.37 -5.80
CA PRO A 18 -8.15 19.27 -5.60
C PRO A 18 -8.53 18.27 -4.53
N TYR A 19 -9.39 18.68 -3.63
CA TYR A 19 -9.91 17.83 -2.57
C TYR A 19 -11.12 17.02 -3.07
N SER A 20 -11.25 15.78 -2.64
CA SER A 20 -12.34 14.88 -3.10
C SER A 20 -13.76 15.34 -2.77
N SER A 21 -13.93 16.32 -1.88
CA SER A 21 -15.22 16.93 -1.59
C SER A 21 -15.69 17.90 -2.66
N GLU A 22 -14.85 18.26 -3.63
CA GLU A 22 -15.28 19.06 -4.78
C GLU A 22 -16.37 18.32 -5.55
N PRO A 23 -17.39 19.04 -6.07
CA PRO A 23 -18.52 18.41 -6.77
C PRO A 23 -18.13 17.53 -7.96
N ARG A 24 -16.98 17.82 -8.60
CA ARG A 24 -16.46 17.03 -9.72
C ARG A 24 -15.94 15.65 -9.31
N PHE A 25 -15.60 15.48 -8.03
CA PHE A 25 -15.12 14.21 -7.47
C PHE A 25 -16.17 13.64 -6.51
N LYS A 26 -17.27 13.16 -7.05
CA LYS A 26 -18.31 12.53 -6.25
C LYS A 26 -17.79 11.23 -5.66
N THR A 27 -17.54 11.22 -4.36
CA THR A 27 -17.30 9.98 -3.63
C THR A 27 -18.60 9.49 -3.03
N ASN A 28 -18.84 8.18 -3.07
CA ASN A 28 -20.01 7.56 -2.43
C ASN A 28 -19.91 7.53 -0.89
N ALA A 29 -18.81 8.05 -0.32
CA ALA A 29 -18.62 8.12 1.11
C ALA A 29 -19.51 9.24 1.71
N SER A 30 -20.71 8.88 2.10
CA SER A 30 -21.67 9.80 2.74
C SER A 30 -21.32 10.11 4.20
N ASN A 31 -20.46 9.32 4.85
CA ASN A 31 -20.17 9.43 6.26
C ASN A 31 -18.96 10.34 6.52
N SER A 32 -19.20 11.45 7.25
CA SER A 32 -18.16 12.43 7.60
C SER A 32 -17.01 11.86 8.46
N LYS A 33 -17.24 10.78 9.23
CA LYS A 33 -16.20 10.08 9.98
C LYS A 33 -15.25 9.32 9.05
N VAL A 34 -15.80 8.66 8.04
CA VAL A 34 -15.01 7.95 7.02
C VAL A 34 -14.18 8.94 6.20
N LYS A 35 -14.72 10.12 5.87
CA LYS A 35 -13.99 11.19 5.20
C LYS A 35 -12.73 11.63 5.96
N LYS A 36 -12.76 11.65 7.30
CA LYS A 36 -11.60 12.02 8.12
C LYS A 36 -10.53 10.95 8.20
N LEU A 37 -10.90 9.68 8.08
CA LEU A 37 -9.97 8.55 8.16
C LEU A 37 -9.22 8.30 6.83
N LEU A 38 -9.82 8.66 5.70
CA LEU A 38 -9.29 8.42 4.36
C LEU A 38 -8.59 9.67 3.79
N TYR A 39 -7.78 10.33 4.58
CA TYR A 39 -7.18 11.62 4.22
C TYR A 39 -6.36 11.54 2.93
N CYS A 40 -5.58 10.48 2.73
CA CYS A 40 -4.81 10.27 1.50
C CYS A 40 -5.72 10.07 0.28
N ALA A 41 -6.82 9.33 0.43
CA ALA A 41 -7.78 9.10 -0.66
C ALA A 41 -8.49 10.38 -1.13
N PHE A 42 -8.53 11.42 -0.30
CA PHE A 42 -9.16 12.69 -0.66
C PHE A 42 -8.40 13.47 -1.74
N TYR A 43 -7.08 13.33 -1.76
CA TYR A 43 -6.24 13.97 -2.76
C TYR A 43 -5.98 13.10 -3.99
N ALA A 44 -6.42 11.85 -3.95
CA ALA A 44 -6.24 10.90 -5.03
C ALA A 44 -6.71 11.41 -6.41
N PRO A 45 -7.92 12.04 -6.54
CA PRO A 45 -8.34 12.58 -7.83
C PRO A 45 -7.42 13.68 -8.35
N GLY A 46 -6.92 14.56 -7.48
CA GLY A 46 -5.98 15.61 -7.87
C GLY A 46 -4.62 15.05 -8.30
N MET A 47 -4.15 14.00 -7.63
CA MET A 47 -2.94 13.28 -8.02
C MET A 47 -3.13 12.56 -9.36
N TYR A 48 -4.31 11.97 -9.59
CA TYR A 48 -4.62 11.34 -10.87
C TYR A 48 -4.47 12.33 -12.04
N GLU A 49 -5.01 13.53 -11.92
CA GLU A 49 -4.91 14.59 -12.94
C GLU A 49 -3.46 15.03 -13.22
N LYS A 50 -2.58 14.88 -12.22
CA LYS A 50 -1.18 15.33 -12.28
C LYS A 50 -0.18 14.19 -12.48
N TRP A 51 -0.64 12.97 -12.56
CA TRP A 51 0.22 11.79 -12.59
C TRP A 51 1.22 11.79 -13.75
N ASP A 52 0.79 12.15 -14.94
CA ASP A 52 1.67 12.16 -16.11
C ASP A 52 2.74 13.27 -16.05
N THR A 53 2.52 14.29 -15.21
CA THR A 53 3.47 15.41 -15.05
C THR A 53 4.46 15.15 -13.90
N TYR A 54 3.98 14.66 -12.77
CA TYR A 54 4.75 14.59 -11.53
C TYR A 54 4.96 13.19 -11.00
N GLY A 55 4.28 12.17 -11.57
CA GLY A 55 4.27 10.81 -11.04
C GLY A 55 3.62 10.77 -9.66
N ASN A 56 4.11 9.86 -8.81
CA ASN A 56 3.63 9.71 -7.43
C ASN A 56 4.34 10.69 -6.48
N ARG A 57 4.30 11.97 -6.79
CA ARG A 57 4.96 13.00 -5.97
C ARG A 57 4.06 14.19 -5.73
N PHE A 58 3.98 14.61 -4.49
CA PHE A 58 3.29 15.82 -4.04
C PHE A 58 3.93 16.34 -2.76
N TYR A 59 3.58 17.56 -2.35
CA TYR A 59 4.01 18.09 -1.07
C TYR A 59 2.87 18.12 -0.06
N MET A 60 3.18 17.72 1.17
CA MET A 60 2.43 18.16 2.35
C MET A 60 3.00 19.50 2.77
N ASP A 61 2.19 20.55 2.71
CA ASP A 61 2.59 21.95 2.94
C ASP A 61 2.14 22.36 4.35
N TYR A 62 3.12 22.72 5.16
CA TYR A 62 2.97 23.19 6.53
C TYR A 62 3.37 24.67 6.68
N SER A 63 3.44 25.42 5.58
CA SER A 63 3.89 26.82 5.59
C SER A 63 3.09 27.75 6.48
N ALA A 64 1.87 27.36 6.86
CA ALA A 64 1.02 28.09 7.80
C ALA A 64 1.49 28.03 9.26
N TYR A 65 2.47 27.16 9.58
CA TYR A 65 2.97 26.97 10.93
C TYR A 65 4.32 27.64 11.15
N THR A 66 4.61 28.02 12.39
CA THR A 66 5.93 28.45 12.80
C THR A 66 6.90 27.27 12.83
N ASP A 67 8.20 27.53 12.83
CA ASP A 67 9.24 26.50 12.94
C ASP A 67 9.12 25.72 14.24
N GLU A 68 8.76 26.41 15.34
CA GLU A 68 8.58 25.80 16.65
C GLU A 68 7.37 24.83 16.68
N GLU A 69 6.25 25.23 16.09
CA GLU A 69 5.07 24.36 15.96
C GLU A 69 5.38 23.10 15.16
N ILE A 70 6.21 23.22 14.13
CA ILE A 70 6.64 22.06 13.33
C ILE A 70 7.51 21.13 14.18
N ARG A 71 8.53 21.65 14.88
CA ARG A 71 9.39 20.85 15.78
C ARG A 71 8.57 20.15 16.86
N ASP A 72 7.65 20.88 17.46
CA ASP A 72 6.75 20.32 18.48
C ASP A 72 5.82 19.25 17.91
N GLY A 73 5.32 19.44 16.70
CA GLY A 73 4.51 18.48 16.00
C GLY A 73 5.23 17.16 15.75
N PHE A 74 6.48 17.19 15.28
CA PHE A 74 7.30 15.99 15.08
C PHE A 74 7.64 15.31 16.41
N ARG A 75 7.97 16.06 17.44
CA ARG A 75 8.21 15.52 18.77
C ARG A 75 6.96 14.82 19.31
N THR A 76 5.82 15.46 19.24
CA THR A 76 4.54 14.89 19.72
C THR A 76 4.15 13.66 18.91
N PHE A 77 4.40 13.65 17.61
CA PHE A 77 4.19 12.48 16.77
C PHE A 77 5.06 11.30 17.25
N TYR A 78 6.35 11.52 17.47
CA TYR A 78 7.25 10.50 17.99
C TYR A 78 6.81 9.96 19.34
N GLU A 79 6.51 10.83 20.29
CA GLU A 79 6.07 10.46 21.64
C GLU A 79 4.77 9.65 21.65
N ASN A 80 3.84 9.96 20.74
CA ASN A 80 2.56 9.27 20.65
C ASN A 80 2.59 7.97 19.83
N GLN A 81 3.56 7.82 18.95
CA GLN A 81 3.60 6.63 18.09
C GLN A 81 4.26 5.41 18.72
N HIS A 82 5.08 5.58 19.77
CA HIS A 82 5.76 4.44 20.36
C HIS A 82 4.83 3.44 21.08
N TRP A 83 3.63 3.85 21.49
CA TRP A 83 2.64 2.92 22.01
C TRP A 83 1.97 2.06 20.92
N TRP A 84 1.91 2.59 19.70
CA TRP A 84 1.29 1.90 18.56
C TRP A 84 2.24 0.89 17.90
N HIS A 85 3.51 1.26 17.79
CA HIS A 85 4.49 0.50 17.01
C HIS A 85 5.69 -0.01 17.82
N GLY A 86 5.77 0.30 19.10
CA GLY A 86 6.97 0.10 19.92
C GLY A 86 8.07 1.13 19.64
N LYS A 87 8.94 1.32 20.63
CA LYS A 87 10.02 2.32 20.56
C LYS A 87 10.99 2.07 19.40
N ASP A 88 11.12 0.83 18.96
CA ASP A 88 12.20 0.41 18.06
C ASP A 88 11.90 0.65 16.58
N LYS A 89 10.64 0.91 16.21
CA LYS A 89 10.25 1.04 14.81
C LYS A 89 10.88 2.23 14.09
N TYR A 90 11.13 3.32 14.81
CA TYR A 90 11.62 4.58 14.23
C TYR A 90 13.05 4.92 14.62
N HIS A 91 13.80 4.01 15.22
CA HIS A 91 15.19 4.25 15.63
C HIS A 91 16.12 4.63 14.48
N HIS A 92 15.77 4.25 13.25
CA HIS A 92 16.52 4.58 12.04
C HIS A 92 16.10 5.93 11.41
N ILE A 93 15.07 6.57 11.96
CA ILE A 93 14.56 7.86 11.46
C ILE A 93 14.81 8.92 12.52
N ASP A 94 15.68 9.86 12.21
CA ASP A 94 15.85 11.06 13.03
C ASP A 94 14.72 12.05 12.70
N LEU A 95 13.66 12.01 13.51
CA LEU A 95 12.50 12.88 13.32
C LEU A 95 12.81 14.34 13.60
N GLN A 96 13.82 14.64 14.42
CA GLN A 96 14.24 16.01 14.66
C GLN A 96 14.97 16.56 13.44
N GLN A 97 15.90 15.79 12.88
CA GLN A 97 16.56 16.15 11.63
C GLN A 97 15.55 16.30 10.49
N LEU A 98 14.57 15.41 10.39
CA LEU A 98 13.51 15.51 9.39
C LEU A 98 12.69 16.80 9.53
N ALA A 99 12.42 17.25 10.77
CA ALA A 99 11.75 18.52 11.01
C ALA A 99 12.60 19.71 10.52
N GLU A 100 13.91 19.72 10.83
CA GLU A 100 14.83 20.77 10.37
C GLU A 100 14.97 20.79 8.85
N ASP A 101 15.08 19.62 8.23
CA ASP A 101 15.16 19.49 6.77
C ASP A 101 13.87 20.02 6.11
N MET A 102 12.71 19.72 6.69
CA MET A 102 11.43 20.22 6.21
C MET A 102 11.34 21.75 6.37
N ILE A 103 11.76 22.31 7.50
CA ILE A 103 11.80 23.76 7.72
C ILE A 103 12.72 24.42 6.70
N ALA A 104 13.92 23.89 6.52
CA ALA A 104 14.89 24.39 5.54
C ALA A 104 14.36 24.32 4.09
N ASN A 105 13.51 23.34 3.79
CA ASN A 105 12.86 23.16 2.49
C ASN A 105 11.52 23.92 2.35
N GLY A 106 11.38 25.05 3.04
CA GLY A 106 10.20 25.91 2.97
C GLY A 106 8.95 25.33 3.63
N LYS A 107 9.13 24.51 4.67
CA LYS A 107 8.06 23.85 5.43
C LYS A 107 7.19 22.89 4.61
N ARG A 108 7.82 22.23 3.63
CA ARG A 108 7.17 21.28 2.77
C ARG A 108 7.86 19.92 2.85
N LEU A 109 7.05 18.87 3.00
CA LEU A 109 7.50 17.48 3.00
C LEU A 109 7.06 16.81 1.70
N MET A 110 8.02 16.32 0.92
CA MET A 110 7.72 15.55 -0.27
C MET A 110 7.18 14.18 0.13
N CYS A 111 6.05 13.82 -0.45
CA CYS A 111 5.31 12.59 -0.19
C CYS A 111 4.93 11.91 -1.50
N GLY A 112 4.57 10.64 -1.37
CA GLY A 112 3.90 9.85 -2.39
C GLY A 112 2.88 8.93 -1.73
N PHE A 113 1.97 8.37 -2.52
CA PHE A 113 1.09 7.33 -2.03
C PHE A 113 1.85 6.01 -1.95
N GLY A 114 1.80 5.36 -0.81
CA GLY A 114 2.26 3.99 -0.62
C GLY A 114 1.09 3.02 -0.73
N ASN A 115 1.38 1.80 -1.18
CA ASN A 115 0.42 0.72 -1.14
C ASN A 115 0.47 0.06 0.24
N GLU A 116 -0.57 0.28 1.04
CA GLU A 116 -0.70 -0.36 2.35
C GLU A 116 -1.44 -1.70 2.24
N TYR A 117 -2.35 -1.82 1.29
CA TYR A 117 -3.19 -2.98 1.10
C TYR A 117 -3.60 -3.13 -0.37
N SER A 118 -3.43 -4.34 -0.91
CA SER A 118 -3.81 -4.62 -2.30
C SER A 118 -5.27 -5.04 -2.40
N MET A 119 -6.02 -4.31 -3.23
CA MET A 119 -7.38 -4.68 -3.60
C MET A 119 -7.36 -5.55 -4.85
N GLY A 120 -8.05 -6.66 -4.81
CA GLY A 120 -8.03 -7.67 -5.86
C GLY A 120 -7.10 -8.83 -5.49
N GLY A 121 -7.40 -10.01 -5.97
CA GLY A 121 -6.62 -11.21 -5.65
C GLY A 121 -7.31 -12.49 -6.07
N ILE A 122 -7.01 -13.56 -5.37
CA ILE A 122 -7.55 -14.89 -5.64
C ILE A 122 -9.06 -14.90 -5.37
N VAL A 123 -9.84 -15.33 -6.36
CA VAL A 123 -11.28 -15.53 -6.20
C VAL A 123 -11.54 -16.75 -5.35
N VAL A 124 -12.40 -16.61 -4.34
CA VAL A 124 -12.78 -17.68 -3.43
C VAL A 124 -14.30 -17.71 -3.25
N ASN A 125 -14.82 -18.86 -2.88
CA ASN A 125 -16.23 -19.04 -2.52
C ASN A 125 -16.46 -18.71 -1.02
N GLU A 126 -17.67 -18.92 -0.52
CA GLU A 126 -18.05 -18.68 0.89
C GLU A 126 -17.27 -19.52 1.91
N LYS A 127 -16.62 -20.60 1.47
CA LYS A 127 -15.76 -21.48 2.28
C LYS A 127 -14.29 -21.14 2.18
N PHE A 128 -13.95 -20.09 1.41
CA PHE A 128 -12.58 -19.70 1.06
C PHE A 128 -11.84 -20.73 0.20
N GLU A 129 -12.58 -21.56 -0.56
CA GLU A 129 -12.04 -22.47 -1.54
C GLU A 129 -11.79 -21.72 -2.86
N THR A 130 -10.67 -21.99 -3.49
CA THR A 130 -10.39 -21.54 -4.87
C THR A 130 -10.97 -22.54 -5.89
N ASP A 131 -10.83 -22.23 -7.17
CA ASP A 131 -11.20 -23.17 -8.25
C ASP A 131 -10.30 -24.41 -8.30
N ILE A 132 -9.18 -24.42 -7.57
CA ILE A 132 -8.27 -25.55 -7.48
C ILE A 132 -8.64 -26.38 -6.23
N PRO A 133 -9.08 -27.63 -6.39
CA PRO A 133 -9.45 -28.48 -5.27
C PRO A 133 -8.33 -28.61 -4.23
N GLY A 134 -8.66 -28.37 -2.96
CA GLY A 134 -7.71 -28.42 -1.84
C GLY A 134 -6.88 -27.14 -1.64
N LEU A 135 -6.98 -26.16 -2.52
CA LEU A 135 -6.34 -24.86 -2.35
C LEU A 135 -7.33 -23.84 -1.74
N TYR A 136 -6.95 -23.28 -0.62
CA TYR A 136 -7.70 -22.26 0.11
C TYR A 136 -6.91 -20.94 0.14
N ALA A 137 -7.62 -19.82 0.19
CA ALA A 137 -6.99 -18.52 0.34
C ALA A 137 -7.83 -17.62 1.28
N ALA A 138 -7.16 -16.82 2.11
CA ALA A 138 -7.83 -15.93 3.05
C ALA A 138 -7.01 -14.68 3.32
N GLY A 139 -7.66 -13.59 3.71
CA GLY A 139 -7.04 -12.30 4.00
C GLY A 139 -6.76 -11.49 2.73
N GLU A 140 -5.71 -10.67 2.76
CA GLU A 140 -5.39 -9.73 1.68
C GLU A 140 -5.24 -10.40 0.32
N VAL A 141 -4.72 -11.60 0.26
CA VAL A 141 -4.53 -12.38 -0.97
C VAL A 141 -5.83 -12.68 -1.71
N THR A 142 -6.98 -12.61 -1.04
CA THR A 142 -8.32 -12.80 -1.65
C THR A 142 -8.93 -11.52 -2.20
N GLY A 143 -8.20 -10.42 -2.15
CA GLY A 143 -8.59 -9.23 -2.86
C GLY A 143 -9.58 -8.31 -2.20
N GLY A 144 -9.70 -8.36 -0.90
CA GLY A 144 -10.46 -7.38 -0.16
C GLY A 144 -11.97 -7.52 -0.30
N LEU A 145 -12.55 -8.34 0.53
CA LEU A 145 -14.01 -8.53 0.63
C LEU A 145 -14.74 -7.26 1.10
N PHE A 146 -14.01 -6.30 1.67
CA PHE A 146 -14.55 -5.04 2.19
C PHE A 146 -14.58 -3.88 1.18
N GLY A 147 -14.10 -4.09 -0.04
CA GLY A 147 -14.08 -3.06 -1.08
C GLY A 147 -13.00 -2.00 -0.93
N ALA A 148 -13.06 -0.97 -1.77
CA ALA A 148 -11.98 0.00 -1.96
C ALA A 148 -11.80 1.03 -0.83
N PHE A 149 -12.76 1.17 0.07
CA PHE A 149 -12.75 2.17 1.14
C PHE A 149 -12.60 1.57 2.52
N ARG A 150 -11.74 0.61 2.65
CA ARG A 150 -11.43 0.00 3.94
C ARG A 150 -10.42 0.85 4.74
N SER A 151 -10.50 0.78 6.05
CA SER A 151 -9.57 1.45 6.95
C SER A 151 -9.39 0.65 8.25
N GLY A 152 -8.19 0.10 8.47
CA GLY A 152 -7.78 -0.52 9.72
C GLY A 152 -8.39 -1.88 10.05
N ASP A 153 -9.12 -2.50 9.15
CA ASP A 153 -9.86 -3.76 9.37
C ASP A 153 -9.15 -5.01 8.82
N GLY A 154 -7.96 -4.86 8.22
CA GLY A 154 -7.19 -5.95 7.62
C GLY A 154 -6.87 -7.10 8.58
N LEU A 155 -6.49 -6.79 9.81
CA LEU A 155 -6.20 -7.82 10.81
C LEU A 155 -7.45 -8.62 11.19
N THR A 156 -8.59 -7.95 11.36
CA THR A 156 -9.87 -8.61 11.66
C THR A 156 -10.29 -9.52 10.51
N GLU A 157 -10.13 -9.06 9.28
CA GLU A 157 -10.38 -9.85 8.07
C GLU A 157 -9.49 -11.10 8.04
N MET A 158 -8.18 -10.94 8.20
CA MET A 158 -7.24 -12.06 8.18
C MET A 158 -7.59 -13.12 9.24
N LEU A 159 -7.94 -12.69 10.46
CA LEU A 159 -8.28 -13.59 11.56
C LEU A 159 -9.60 -14.33 11.30
N ALA A 160 -10.65 -13.62 10.91
CA ALA A 160 -11.97 -14.21 10.69
C ALA A 160 -11.98 -15.14 9.46
N ASN A 161 -11.42 -14.68 8.36
CA ASN A 161 -11.37 -15.43 7.11
C ASN A 161 -10.41 -16.60 7.22
N GLY A 162 -9.24 -16.41 7.85
CA GLY A 162 -8.27 -17.46 8.09
C GLY A 162 -8.82 -18.59 8.95
N LEU A 163 -9.58 -18.27 10.00
CA LEU A 163 -10.26 -19.27 10.81
C LEU A 163 -11.27 -20.10 9.99
N THR A 164 -12.05 -19.45 9.16
CA THR A 164 -13.06 -20.10 8.30
C THR A 164 -12.39 -20.97 7.24
N ALA A 165 -11.40 -20.43 6.53
CA ALA A 165 -10.61 -21.17 5.55
C ALA A 165 -9.92 -22.40 6.18
N GLY A 166 -9.29 -22.21 7.33
CA GLY A 166 -8.61 -23.31 8.05
C GLY A 166 -9.55 -24.43 8.48
N LYS A 167 -10.75 -24.11 8.97
CA LYS A 167 -11.78 -25.13 9.31
C LYS A 167 -12.22 -25.93 8.08
N ASN A 168 -12.48 -25.24 6.96
CA ASN A 168 -12.91 -25.89 5.73
C ASN A 168 -11.77 -26.72 5.10
N ALA A 169 -10.55 -26.22 5.11
CA ALA A 169 -9.37 -26.95 4.65
C ALA A 169 -9.14 -28.23 5.47
N ALA A 170 -9.30 -28.17 6.80
CA ALA A 170 -9.18 -29.34 7.66
C ALA A 170 -10.26 -30.40 7.37
N VAL A 171 -11.50 -29.97 7.10
CA VAL A 171 -12.58 -30.90 6.69
C VAL A 171 -12.26 -31.54 5.34
N TYR A 172 -11.77 -30.76 4.37
CA TYR A 172 -11.36 -31.28 3.08
C TYR A 172 -10.23 -32.30 3.24
N ALA A 173 -9.16 -31.95 3.94
CA ALA A 173 -8.00 -32.82 4.13
C ALA A 173 -8.36 -34.16 4.80
N LYS A 174 -9.30 -34.12 5.75
CA LYS A 174 -9.77 -35.36 6.44
C LYS A 174 -10.49 -36.33 5.48
N ASN A 175 -11.12 -35.81 4.42
CA ASN A 175 -11.91 -36.60 3.47
C ASN A 175 -11.21 -36.78 2.11
N ALA A 176 -10.06 -36.14 1.92
CA ALA A 176 -9.27 -36.28 0.69
C ALA A 176 -8.60 -37.67 0.66
N ALA A 177 -8.50 -38.24 -0.54
CA ALA A 177 -7.66 -39.41 -0.77
C ALA A 177 -6.17 -39.03 -0.62
N ASP A 178 -5.34 -40.03 -0.29
CA ASP A 178 -3.90 -39.85 -0.32
C ASP A 178 -3.46 -39.37 -1.71
N LEU A 179 -2.70 -38.30 -1.74
CA LEU A 179 -2.18 -37.73 -2.98
C LEU A 179 -0.91 -38.50 -3.40
N GLU A 180 -0.82 -38.82 -4.67
CA GLU A 180 0.46 -39.26 -5.24
C GLU A 180 1.50 -38.16 -5.09
N PRO A 181 2.78 -38.48 -4.80
CA PRO A 181 3.83 -37.49 -4.70
C PRO A 181 3.92 -36.69 -5.99
N ALA A 182 3.78 -35.36 -5.89
CA ALA A 182 3.95 -34.48 -7.03
C ALA A 182 5.42 -34.48 -7.49
N ASN A 183 5.64 -34.49 -8.80
CA ASN A 183 6.97 -34.20 -9.33
C ASN A 183 7.29 -32.72 -9.15
N LEU A 184 8.23 -32.44 -8.25
CA LEU A 184 8.65 -31.08 -7.89
C LEU A 184 9.84 -30.58 -8.73
N ASP A 185 10.38 -31.35 -9.66
CA ASP A 185 11.61 -30.99 -10.41
C ASP A 185 11.49 -29.64 -11.10
N LYS A 186 10.35 -29.36 -11.75
CA LYS A 186 10.09 -28.06 -12.39
C LYS A 186 10.01 -26.90 -11.39
N ALA A 187 9.40 -27.14 -10.24
CA ALA A 187 9.31 -26.12 -9.20
C ALA A 187 10.69 -25.85 -8.58
N GLU A 188 11.48 -26.91 -8.36
CA GLU A 188 12.85 -26.77 -7.89
C GLU A 188 13.71 -26.04 -8.92
N GLU A 189 13.64 -26.39 -10.19
CA GLU A 189 14.36 -25.69 -11.25
C GLU A 189 13.99 -24.21 -11.34
N PHE A 190 12.69 -23.88 -11.22
CA PHE A 190 12.23 -22.50 -11.20
C PHE A 190 12.82 -21.73 -10.02
N LEU A 191 12.84 -22.30 -8.82
CA LEU A 191 13.33 -21.65 -7.61
C LEU A 191 14.86 -21.57 -7.54
N VAL A 192 15.55 -22.62 -7.96
CA VAL A 192 17.00 -22.73 -7.80
C VAL A 192 17.76 -22.36 -9.08
N GLY A 193 17.10 -22.46 -10.24
CA GLY A 193 17.70 -22.16 -11.54
C GLY A 193 18.39 -20.80 -11.63
N PRO A 194 17.77 -19.71 -11.16
CA PRO A 194 18.41 -18.40 -11.16
C PRO A 194 19.73 -18.34 -10.38
N ARG A 195 19.85 -19.11 -9.29
CA ARG A 195 21.06 -19.18 -8.46
C ARG A 195 22.22 -19.93 -9.13
N LYS A 196 21.91 -20.76 -10.11
CA LYS A 196 22.92 -21.51 -10.88
C LYS A 196 23.53 -20.72 -12.03
N LYS A 197 22.96 -19.55 -12.35
CA LYS A 197 23.46 -18.70 -13.44
C LYS A 197 24.72 -17.96 -12.97
N SER A 198 25.76 -18.01 -13.78
CA SER A 198 27.02 -17.28 -13.52
C SER A 198 26.98 -15.82 -13.99
N GLN A 199 26.00 -15.47 -14.78
CA GLN A 199 25.80 -14.12 -15.34
C GLN A 199 24.32 -13.73 -15.26
N GLY A 200 24.07 -12.44 -15.11
CA GLY A 200 22.74 -11.87 -15.02
C GLY A 200 22.76 -10.54 -14.25
N VAL A 201 21.61 -9.94 -14.07
CA VAL A 201 21.46 -8.77 -13.21
C VAL A 201 21.49 -9.19 -11.74
N SER A 202 22.01 -8.33 -10.88
CA SER A 202 21.96 -8.58 -9.44
C SER A 202 20.52 -8.61 -8.92
N ALA A 203 20.27 -9.30 -7.81
CA ALA A 203 18.96 -9.32 -7.19
C ALA A 203 18.46 -7.91 -6.84
N ILE A 204 19.36 -7.02 -6.42
CA ILE A 204 19.05 -5.62 -6.10
C ILE A 204 18.61 -4.85 -7.35
N GLU A 205 19.32 -5.03 -8.47
CA GLU A 205 18.95 -4.39 -9.74
C GLU A 205 17.62 -4.91 -10.28
N ALA A 206 17.41 -6.23 -10.23
CA ALA A 206 16.15 -6.84 -10.61
C ALA A 206 14.99 -6.31 -9.74
N TRP A 207 15.21 -6.20 -8.43
CA TRP A 207 14.22 -5.67 -7.50
C TRP A 207 13.87 -4.21 -7.80
N LYS A 208 14.87 -3.35 -7.98
CA LYS A 208 14.65 -1.93 -8.35
C LYS A 208 13.89 -1.78 -9.65
N LYS A 209 14.22 -2.61 -10.64
CA LYS A 209 13.49 -2.61 -11.91
C LYS A 209 12.04 -3.06 -11.74
N LEU A 210 11.79 -4.08 -10.91
CA LEU A 210 10.45 -4.54 -10.59
C LEU A 210 9.65 -3.48 -9.84
N GLU A 211 10.25 -2.77 -8.89
CA GLU A 211 9.62 -1.63 -8.20
C GLU A 211 9.20 -0.54 -9.18
N GLN A 212 10.08 -0.18 -10.10
CA GLN A 212 9.76 0.83 -11.13
C GLN A 212 8.61 0.37 -12.04
N ILE A 213 8.66 -0.85 -12.56
CA ILE A 213 7.61 -1.40 -13.41
C ILE A 213 6.27 -1.47 -12.64
N SER A 214 6.33 -1.85 -11.37
CA SER A 214 5.15 -1.94 -10.53
C SER A 214 4.54 -0.58 -10.25
N GLU A 215 5.35 0.44 -9.95
CA GLU A 215 4.90 1.82 -9.74
C GLU A 215 4.24 2.39 -10.98
N GLU A 216 4.86 2.21 -12.16
CA GLU A 216 4.35 2.74 -13.42
C GLU A 216 3.10 2.01 -13.94
N GLY A 217 3.04 0.69 -13.77
CA GLY A 217 1.98 -0.15 -14.33
C GLY A 217 0.87 -0.51 -13.37
N PHE A 218 1.23 -0.89 -12.13
CA PHE A 218 0.29 -1.39 -11.13
C PHE A 218 0.11 -0.44 -9.94
N GLY A 219 0.74 0.74 -9.98
CA GLY A 219 0.67 1.73 -8.93
C GLY A 219 -0.71 2.31 -8.72
N PHE A 220 -0.76 3.49 -8.14
CA PHE A 220 -2.01 4.15 -7.74
C PHE A 220 -2.92 4.49 -8.94
N VAL A 221 -2.34 4.91 -10.06
CA VAL A 221 -3.07 5.21 -11.31
C VAL A 221 -2.87 4.09 -12.31
N ARG A 222 -3.95 3.43 -12.67
CA ARG A 222 -3.96 2.29 -13.59
C ARG A 222 -4.85 2.57 -14.80
N ASP A 223 -4.34 2.25 -15.96
CA ASP A 223 -5.08 2.23 -17.23
C ASP A 223 -4.54 1.09 -18.11
N GLY A 224 -5.29 0.77 -19.19
CA GLY A 224 -4.92 -0.36 -20.05
C GLY A 224 -3.53 -0.22 -20.68
N ARG A 225 -3.08 1.00 -21.00
CA ARG A 225 -1.75 1.24 -21.58
C ARG A 225 -0.64 0.95 -20.57
N ARG A 226 -0.77 1.44 -19.34
CA ARG A 226 0.22 1.21 -18.27
C ARG A 226 0.30 -0.27 -17.90
N LEU A 227 -0.85 -0.92 -17.77
CA LEU A 227 -0.91 -2.36 -17.48
C LEU A 227 -0.24 -3.18 -18.59
N GLN A 228 -0.46 -2.83 -19.86
CA GLN A 228 0.18 -3.52 -20.98
C GLN A 228 1.69 -3.31 -20.98
N LEU A 229 2.17 -2.07 -20.75
CA LEU A 229 3.60 -1.80 -20.64
C LEU A 229 4.25 -2.61 -19.51
N ALA A 230 3.61 -2.68 -18.34
CA ALA A 230 4.12 -3.49 -17.24
C ALA A 230 4.15 -4.98 -17.60
N TYR A 231 3.11 -5.50 -18.25
CA TYR A 231 3.06 -6.89 -18.71
C TYR A 231 4.18 -7.23 -19.70
N ASP A 232 4.49 -6.31 -20.61
CA ASP A 232 5.53 -6.51 -21.63
C ASP A 232 6.96 -6.45 -21.03
N HIS A 233 7.11 -5.91 -19.81
CA HIS A 233 8.41 -5.73 -19.15
C HIS A 233 8.69 -6.69 -17.99
N ILE A 234 7.70 -7.46 -17.56
CA ILE A 234 7.85 -8.53 -16.55
C ILE A 234 8.21 -9.84 -17.23
#